data_2933b81a7714c35474ea39200de26cea
#
_entry.id   2933b81a7714c35474ea39200de26cea
#
_cell.length_a   1.000
_cell.length_b   1.000
_cell.length_c   1.000
_cell.angle_alpha   90.00
_cell.angle_beta   90.00
_cell.angle_gamma   90.00
#
_symmetry.space_group_name_H-M   'P 1'
#
loop_
_entity.id
_entity.type
_entity.pdbx_description
1 polymer ?
#
loop_
_entity_poly.entity_id
_entity_poly.type
_entity_poly.pdbx_seq_one_letter_code
_entity_poly.pdbx_strand_id
1 'polypeptide(L)'
;MTETIHLPYLEPWDWQQFHRHFALRLLPGVERLDLRGYARTLRLGDARGWLSVSAADDRPALELTLSDSLRHASQPLVAQVRKMFDLDADPQAIAAHFAGDPALGPLVSAQPGLRLPAAYDPFEQACARWSASRSR
;
A
#
# COMPACT_ATOMS: atom_id res chain seq x y z
N MET A 1 -14.15 5.35 19.05
CA MET A 1 -13.39 6.37 18.29
C MET A 1 -12.36 5.72 17.38
N THR A 2 -12.11 6.30 16.21
CA THR A 2 -11.06 5.89 15.31
C THR A 2 -9.89 6.87 15.38
N GLU A 3 -8.71 6.41 15.00
CA GLU A 3 -7.52 7.25 14.93
C GLU A 3 -7.08 7.39 13.49
N THR A 4 -6.84 8.61 13.04
CA THR A 4 -6.33 8.89 11.69
C THR A 4 -4.91 9.42 11.79
N ILE A 5 -4.01 8.78 11.03
CA ILE A 5 -2.59 9.09 11.02
C ILE A 5 -2.20 9.45 9.59
N HIS A 6 -1.46 10.54 9.41
CA HIS A 6 -0.94 10.92 8.11
C HIS A 6 0.42 10.26 7.87
N LEU A 7 0.57 9.62 6.71
CA LEU A 7 1.79 8.94 6.30
C LEU A 7 2.38 9.67 5.10
N PRO A 8 3.33 10.59 5.32
CA PRO A 8 3.91 11.36 4.22
C PRO A 8 4.76 10.48 3.29
N TYR A 9 4.82 10.87 2.04
CA TYR A 9 5.66 10.24 1.02
C TYR A 9 6.32 11.30 0.15
N LEU A 10 7.37 10.91 -0.57
CA LEU A 10 8.00 11.77 -1.56
C LEU A 10 7.29 11.60 -2.90
N GLU A 11 6.88 12.72 -3.50
CA GLU A 11 6.20 12.70 -4.79
C GLU A 11 7.17 12.32 -5.93
N PRO A 12 6.66 11.71 -6.99
CA PRO A 12 5.27 11.33 -7.27
C PRO A 12 4.88 9.98 -6.66
N TRP A 13 3.59 9.80 -6.43
CA TRP A 13 3.01 8.54 -5.95
C TRP A 13 1.66 8.34 -6.63
N ASP A 14 1.45 7.18 -7.25
CA ASP A 14 0.28 6.91 -8.10
C ASP A 14 -0.66 5.89 -7.44
N TRP A 15 -1.81 6.37 -6.97
CA TRP A 15 -2.83 5.50 -6.40
C TRP A 15 -3.33 4.45 -7.39
N GLN A 16 -3.48 4.80 -8.68
CA GLN A 16 -3.99 3.88 -9.67
C GLN A 16 -3.11 2.64 -9.86
N GLN A 17 -1.81 2.80 -9.73
CA GLN A 17 -0.87 1.67 -9.77
C GLN A 17 -1.18 0.67 -8.66
N PHE A 18 -1.35 1.18 -7.44
CA PHE A 18 -1.66 0.33 -6.29
C PHE A 18 -3.05 -0.28 -6.40
N HIS A 19 -4.02 0.47 -6.90
CA HIS A 19 -5.36 -0.05 -7.14
C HIS A 19 -5.31 -1.26 -8.08
N ARG A 20 -4.62 -1.15 -9.22
CA ARG A 20 -4.48 -2.25 -10.16
C ARG A 20 -3.79 -3.46 -9.54
N HIS A 21 -2.73 -3.20 -8.76
CA HIS A 21 -1.97 -4.28 -8.12
C HIS A 21 -2.82 -5.05 -7.11
N PHE A 22 -3.48 -4.34 -6.21
CA PHE A 22 -4.28 -4.97 -5.15
C PHE A 22 -5.57 -5.59 -5.68
N ALA A 23 -6.17 -5.01 -6.71
CA ALA A 23 -7.40 -5.55 -7.31
C ALA A 23 -7.22 -6.99 -7.81
N LEU A 24 -6.05 -7.29 -8.36
CA LEU A 24 -5.74 -8.63 -8.86
C LEU A 24 -5.51 -9.66 -7.74
N ARG A 25 -5.30 -9.20 -6.52
CA ARG A 25 -4.87 -10.03 -5.38
C ARG A 25 -5.81 -9.92 -4.18
N LEU A 26 -6.96 -9.29 -4.37
CA LEU A 26 -7.88 -8.98 -3.28
C LEU A 26 -8.45 -10.25 -2.67
N LEU A 27 -8.53 -10.28 -1.35
CA LEU A 27 -9.16 -11.36 -0.60
C LEU A 27 -10.57 -10.95 -0.20
N PRO A 28 -11.62 -11.48 -0.84
CA PRO A 28 -13.00 -11.16 -0.48
C PRO A 28 -13.28 -11.48 0.99
N GLY A 29 -14.01 -10.59 1.66
CA GLY A 29 -14.34 -10.76 3.07
C GLY A 29 -13.27 -10.28 4.04
N VAL A 30 -12.04 -10.09 3.57
CA VAL A 30 -10.92 -9.59 4.36
C VAL A 30 -10.52 -8.19 3.92
N GLU A 31 -10.44 -7.98 2.61
CA GLU A 31 -9.97 -6.74 2.00
C GLU A 31 -11.08 -6.08 1.18
N ARG A 32 -11.04 -4.77 1.13
CA ARG A 32 -11.92 -3.95 0.29
C ARG A 32 -11.08 -2.92 -0.44
N LEU A 33 -11.39 -2.73 -1.70
CA LEU A 33 -10.70 -1.76 -2.54
C LEU A 33 -11.73 -0.96 -3.32
N ASP A 34 -11.61 0.36 -3.29
CA ASP A 34 -12.43 1.24 -4.12
C ASP A 34 -11.55 2.28 -4.83
N LEU A 35 -12.17 3.23 -5.53
CA LEU A 35 -11.41 4.19 -6.33
C LEU A 35 -10.54 5.14 -5.49
N ARG A 36 -10.79 5.24 -4.19
CA ARG A 36 -10.12 6.21 -3.31
C ARG A 36 -9.36 5.58 -2.16
N GLY A 37 -9.58 4.30 -1.88
CA GLY A 37 -9.00 3.74 -0.70
C GLY A 37 -8.93 2.22 -0.68
N TYR A 38 -8.21 1.74 0.30
CA TYR A 38 -8.02 0.33 0.61
C TYR A 38 -8.38 0.13 2.07
N ALA A 39 -9.05 -0.97 2.38
CA ALA A 39 -9.38 -1.32 3.75
C ALA A 39 -9.24 -2.82 3.94
N ARG A 40 -8.96 -3.21 5.16
CA ARG A 40 -8.90 -4.63 5.52
C ARG A 40 -9.20 -4.85 6.99
N THR A 41 -9.63 -6.05 7.29
CA THR A 41 -9.67 -6.53 8.66
C THR A 41 -8.34 -7.20 9.00
N LEU A 42 -7.99 -7.21 10.28
CA LEU A 42 -6.79 -7.87 10.75
C LEU A 42 -6.93 -8.27 12.23
N ARG A 43 -6.04 -9.16 12.62
CA ARG A 43 -5.90 -9.58 14.00
C ARG A 43 -4.46 -9.43 14.45
N LEU A 44 -4.26 -8.78 15.59
CA LEU A 44 -2.95 -8.67 16.24
C LEU A 44 -3.06 -9.22 17.66
N GLY A 45 -2.50 -10.41 17.88
CA GLY A 45 -2.68 -11.10 19.15
C GLY A 45 -4.15 -11.39 19.37
N ASP A 46 -4.70 -10.86 20.47
CA ASP A 46 -6.12 -11.01 20.79
C ASP A 46 -6.98 -9.85 20.26
N ALA A 47 -6.37 -8.78 19.76
CA ALA A 47 -7.11 -7.65 19.21
C ALA A 47 -7.55 -7.93 17.78
N ARG A 48 -8.81 -7.61 17.48
CA ARG A 48 -9.38 -7.68 16.14
C ARG A 48 -9.89 -6.31 15.75
N GLY A 49 -9.65 -5.93 14.51
CA GLY A 49 -10.09 -4.64 14.05
C GLY A 49 -9.90 -4.48 12.56
N TRP A 50 -9.92 -3.23 12.13
CA TRP A 50 -9.76 -2.90 10.71
C TRP A 50 -8.84 -1.68 10.58
N LEU A 51 -8.24 -1.56 9.39
CA LEU A 51 -7.56 -0.36 8.96
C LEU A 51 -8.08 0.06 7.60
N SER A 52 -7.99 1.35 7.31
CA SER A 52 -8.25 1.87 5.98
C SER A 52 -7.19 2.87 5.59
N VAL A 53 -6.88 2.93 4.30
CA VAL A 53 -5.85 3.79 3.74
C VAL A 53 -6.45 4.52 2.54
N SER A 54 -6.29 5.84 2.51
CA SER A 54 -6.73 6.67 1.38
C SER A 54 -5.71 7.78 1.16
N ALA A 55 -5.73 8.39 -0.04
CA ALA A 55 -4.88 9.52 -0.32
C ALA A 55 -5.42 10.77 0.37
N ALA A 56 -4.55 11.57 0.97
CA ALA A 56 -4.93 12.86 1.51
C ALA A 56 -5.17 13.86 0.36
N ASP A 57 -6.18 14.72 0.51
CA ASP A 57 -6.53 15.68 -0.54
C ASP A 57 -5.65 16.94 -0.51
N ASP A 58 -5.05 17.25 0.62
CA ASP A 58 -4.38 18.53 0.87
C ASP A 58 -2.86 18.44 0.98
N ARG A 59 -2.28 17.25 0.90
CA ARG A 59 -0.84 17.05 1.11
C ARG A 59 -0.36 15.73 0.49
N PRO A 60 0.96 15.61 0.21
CA PRO A 60 1.51 14.35 -0.31
C PRO A 60 1.67 13.31 0.82
N ALA A 61 0.55 12.76 1.24
CA ALA A 61 0.49 11.77 2.32
C ALA A 61 -0.70 10.84 2.10
N LEU A 62 -0.61 9.64 2.65
CA LEU A 62 -1.75 8.76 2.82
C LEU A 62 -2.35 8.97 4.20
N GLU A 63 -3.64 8.77 4.31
CA GLU A 63 -4.36 8.77 5.58
C GLU A 63 -4.63 7.33 6.00
N LEU A 64 -4.06 6.93 7.13
CA LEU A 64 -4.30 5.64 7.74
C LEU A 64 -5.30 5.82 8.88
N THR A 65 -6.43 5.12 8.80
CA THR A 65 -7.41 5.11 9.88
C THR A 65 -7.44 3.73 10.52
N LEU A 66 -7.35 3.70 11.83
CA LEU A 66 -7.36 2.47 12.62
C LEU A 66 -8.62 2.41 13.46
N SER A 67 -9.21 1.21 13.56
CA SER A 67 -10.27 1.00 14.54
C SER A 67 -9.69 1.13 15.96
N ASP A 68 -10.57 1.46 16.90
CA ASP A 68 -10.16 1.72 18.28
C ASP A 68 -9.40 0.56 18.92
N SER A 69 -9.80 -0.67 18.58
CA SER A 69 -9.16 -1.89 19.07
C SER A 69 -7.69 -2.04 18.67
N LEU A 70 -7.23 -1.32 17.66
CA LEU A 70 -5.86 -1.42 17.13
C LEU A 70 -4.99 -0.21 17.47
N ARG A 71 -5.50 0.78 18.20
CA ARG A 71 -4.75 2.00 18.52
C ARG A 71 -3.46 1.74 19.28
N HIS A 72 -3.46 0.75 20.16
CA HIS A 72 -2.28 0.38 20.95
C HIS A 72 -1.13 -0.16 20.08
N ALA A 73 -1.41 -0.57 18.83
CA ALA A 73 -0.43 -1.11 17.92
C ALA A 73 -0.20 -0.20 16.70
N SER A 74 -0.45 1.12 16.85
CA SER A 74 -0.36 2.06 15.73
C SER A 74 1.04 2.10 15.10
N GLN A 75 2.11 2.07 15.89
CA GLN A 75 3.47 2.16 15.35
C GLN A 75 3.84 0.99 14.44
N PRO A 76 3.68 -0.29 14.85
CA PRO A 76 3.94 -1.39 13.92
C PRO A 76 3.01 -1.41 12.72
N LEU A 77 1.76 -0.97 12.86
CA LEU A 77 0.84 -0.89 11.73
C LEU A 77 1.23 0.21 10.75
N VAL A 78 1.69 1.36 11.24
CA VAL A 78 2.24 2.42 10.39
C VAL A 78 3.41 1.88 9.58
N ALA A 79 4.35 1.20 10.20
CA ALA A 79 5.50 0.62 9.53
C ALA A 79 5.07 -0.38 8.45
N GLN A 80 4.07 -1.20 8.75
CA GLN A 80 3.55 -2.20 7.82
C GLN A 80 2.89 -1.55 6.60
N VAL A 81 2.07 -0.52 6.82
CA VAL A 81 1.40 0.20 5.73
C VAL A 81 2.41 0.96 4.87
N ARG A 82 3.41 1.61 5.47
CA ARG A 82 4.46 2.27 4.72
C ARG A 82 5.17 1.29 3.78
N LYS A 83 5.38 0.08 4.23
CA LYS A 83 6.01 -0.98 3.44
C LYS A 83 5.10 -1.46 2.29
N MET A 84 3.80 -1.64 2.58
CA MET A 84 2.83 -2.07 1.57
C MET A 84 2.77 -1.09 0.39
N PHE A 85 2.80 0.20 0.67
CA PHE A 85 2.65 1.27 -0.32
C PHE A 85 3.97 1.89 -0.75
N ASP A 86 5.09 1.34 -0.28
CA ASP A 86 6.44 1.80 -0.64
C ASP A 86 6.62 3.31 -0.42
N LEU A 87 6.21 3.79 0.74
CA LEU A 87 6.20 5.22 1.04
C LEU A 87 7.57 5.79 1.35
N ASP A 88 8.54 4.95 1.69
CA ASP A 88 9.89 5.40 2.06
C ASP A 88 10.82 5.56 0.86
N ALA A 89 10.41 5.15 -0.33
CA ALA A 89 11.20 5.30 -1.53
C ALA A 89 11.32 6.76 -1.96
N ASP A 90 12.42 7.10 -2.59
CA ASP A 90 12.66 8.41 -3.21
C ASP A 90 12.61 8.25 -4.73
N PRO A 91 11.45 8.53 -5.37
CA PRO A 91 11.31 8.31 -6.81
C PRO A 91 12.19 9.23 -7.65
N GLN A 92 12.52 10.41 -7.13
CA GLN A 92 13.40 11.35 -7.86
C GLN A 92 14.84 10.83 -7.88
N ALA A 93 15.32 10.30 -6.76
CA ALA A 93 16.65 9.69 -6.68
C ALA A 93 16.75 8.46 -7.58
N ILE A 94 15.69 7.63 -7.59
CA ILE A 94 15.62 6.44 -8.45
C ILE A 94 15.66 6.86 -9.93
N ALA A 95 14.86 7.86 -10.31
CA ALA A 95 14.84 8.36 -11.68
C ALA A 95 16.20 8.92 -12.10
N ALA A 96 16.86 9.67 -11.23
CA ALA A 96 18.19 10.21 -11.49
C ALA A 96 19.21 9.09 -11.68
N HIS A 97 19.13 8.04 -10.89
CA HIS A 97 20.04 6.91 -10.99
C HIS A 97 19.94 6.21 -12.35
N PHE A 98 18.72 6.04 -12.88
CA PHE A 98 18.48 5.33 -14.14
C PHE A 98 18.44 6.24 -15.37
N ALA A 99 18.57 7.56 -15.21
CA ALA A 99 18.42 8.51 -16.31
C ALA A 99 19.38 8.24 -17.47
N GLY A 100 20.60 7.76 -17.18
CA GLY A 100 21.59 7.45 -18.20
C GLY A 100 21.52 6.02 -18.74
N ASP A 101 20.60 5.19 -18.25
CA ASP A 101 20.48 3.83 -18.70
C ASP A 101 19.59 3.77 -19.95
N PRO A 102 20.10 3.23 -21.09
CA PRO A 102 19.34 3.22 -22.34
C PRO A 102 18.11 2.33 -22.32
N ALA A 103 18.06 1.32 -21.44
CA ALA A 103 16.93 0.42 -21.32
C ALA A 103 15.95 0.85 -20.24
N LEU A 104 16.43 1.18 -19.06
CA LEU A 104 15.59 1.48 -17.89
C LEU A 104 15.20 2.95 -17.77
N GLY A 105 16.05 3.87 -18.25
CA GLY A 105 15.77 5.31 -18.17
C GLY A 105 14.42 5.70 -18.78
N PRO A 106 14.13 5.31 -20.03
CA PRO A 106 12.83 5.62 -20.65
C PRO A 106 11.64 5.00 -19.91
N LEU A 107 11.79 3.79 -19.36
CA LEU A 107 10.73 3.11 -18.62
C LEU A 107 10.43 3.84 -17.31
N VAL A 108 11.46 4.26 -16.59
CA VAL A 108 11.29 5.00 -15.33
C VAL A 108 10.68 6.37 -15.62
N SER A 109 11.10 7.06 -16.68
CA SER A 109 10.55 8.36 -17.07
C SER A 109 9.08 8.28 -17.46
N ALA A 110 8.65 7.16 -18.07
CA ALA A 110 7.26 6.97 -18.49
C ALA A 110 6.31 6.77 -17.30
N GLN A 111 6.82 6.27 -16.16
CA GLN A 111 6.01 6.02 -14.97
C GLN A 111 6.73 6.52 -13.72
N PRO A 112 6.80 7.84 -13.53
CA PRO A 112 7.60 8.42 -12.44
C PRO A 112 7.07 8.09 -11.03
N GLY A 113 5.78 7.76 -10.91
CA GLY A 113 5.18 7.41 -9.63
C GLY A 113 5.16 5.91 -9.32
N LEU A 114 5.85 5.11 -10.13
CA LEU A 114 5.86 3.66 -9.95
C LEU A 114 6.58 3.27 -8.66
N ARG A 115 5.94 2.42 -7.87
CA ARG A 115 6.43 1.93 -6.59
C ARG A 115 6.44 0.41 -6.57
N LEU A 116 7.09 -0.15 -5.55
CA LEU A 116 7.15 -1.60 -5.35
C LEU A 116 6.19 -1.99 -4.22
N PRO A 117 4.94 -2.37 -4.54
CA PRO A 117 3.98 -2.77 -3.52
C PRO A 117 4.44 -4.02 -2.80
N ALA A 118 4.12 -4.10 -1.50
CA ALA A 118 4.38 -5.29 -0.71
C ALA A 118 3.07 -5.81 -0.12
N ALA A 119 3.04 -7.09 0.20
CA ALA A 119 1.91 -7.69 0.88
C ALA A 119 1.83 -7.23 2.33
N TYR A 120 0.61 -7.13 2.87
CA TYR A 120 0.43 -6.96 4.30
C TYR A 120 1.05 -8.14 5.06
N ASP A 121 0.75 -9.36 4.61
CA ASP A 121 1.28 -10.60 5.17
C ASP A 121 1.76 -11.48 4.02
N PRO A 122 3.07 -11.81 3.93
CA PRO A 122 3.58 -12.61 2.82
C PRO A 122 2.94 -14.01 2.70
N PHE A 123 2.62 -14.64 3.81
CA PHE A 123 1.96 -15.95 3.79
C PHE A 123 0.55 -15.85 3.24
N GLU A 124 -0.23 -14.87 3.71
CA GLU A 124 -1.58 -14.59 3.21
C GLU A 124 -1.55 -14.31 1.70
N GLN A 125 -0.59 -13.52 1.26
CA GLN A 125 -0.40 -13.19 -0.16
C GLN A 125 -0.10 -14.45 -0.98
N ALA A 126 0.75 -15.32 -0.50
CA ALA A 126 1.07 -16.58 -1.17
C ALA A 126 -0.17 -17.47 -1.31
N CYS A 127 -0.97 -17.56 -0.25
CA CYS A 127 -2.23 -18.31 -0.27
C CYS A 127 -3.22 -17.72 -1.28
N ALA A 128 -3.35 -16.40 -1.31
CA ALA A 128 -4.25 -15.72 -2.25
C ALA A 128 -3.85 -15.98 -3.70
N ARG A 129 -2.57 -15.91 -4.00
CA ARG A 129 -2.05 -16.16 -5.36
C ARG A 129 -2.28 -17.61 -5.77
N TRP A 130 -2.04 -18.53 -4.87
CA TRP A 130 -2.25 -19.95 -5.13
C TRP A 130 -3.72 -20.26 -5.42
N SER A 131 -4.63 -19.73 -4.59
CA SER A 131 -6.08 -19.88 -4.80
C SER A 131 -6.53 -19.31 -6.14
N ALA A 132 -6.05 -18.12 -6.51
CA ALA A 132 -6.38 -17.48 -7.78
C ALA A 132 -5.91 -18.32 -8.96
N SER A 133 -4.73 -18.94 -8.88
CA SER A 133 -4.21 -19.77 -9.97
C SER A 133 -5.02 -21.07 -10.14
N ARG A 134 -5.62 -21.58 -9.08
CA ARG A 134 -6.42 -22.81 -9.13
C ARG A 134 -7.84 -22.60 -9.62
N SER A 135 -8.35 -21.36 -9.59
CA SER A 135 -9.70 -21.06 -10.06
C SER A 135 -9.80 -20.80 -11.56
N ARG A 136 -8.72 -20.92 -12.29
CA ARG A 136 -8.68 -20.75 -13.75
C ARG A 136 -9.01 -22.03 -14.48
#